data_3078c878d5a2d3420733215576668f4f
#
_entry.id   3078c878d5a2d3420733215576668f4f
#
_cell.length_a   1.000
_cell.length_b   1.000
_cell.length_c   1.000
_cell.angle_alpha   90.00
_cell.angle_beta   90.00
_cell.angle_gamma   90.00
#
_symmetry.space_group_name_H-M   'P 1'
#
loop_
_entity.id
_entity.type
_entity.pdbx_description
1 polymer ?
#
loop_
_entity_poly.entity_id
_entity_poly.type
_entity_poly.pdbx_seq_one_letter_code
_entity_poly.pdbx_strand_id
1 'polypeptide(L)'
;MADYAAVKDEGNKYFNESKYGEAAACYSKALSLSNVTGNDKAVLLKNRAACFLKLDKNNEAIADCTAGMYWFKMYVRKFLCEISDRFETRR
;
A
#
# COMPACT_ATOMS: atom_id res chain seq x y z
N MET A 1 13.90 11.68 12.80
CA MET A 1 13.50 11.46 11.41
C MET A 1 12.20 10.66 11.37
N ALA A 2 11.27 11.06 10.53
CA ALA A 2 10.01 10.34 10.40
C ALA A 2 10.23 9.00 9.71
N ASP A 3 9.77 7.95 10.33
CA ASP A 3 9.73 6.62 9.77
C ASP A 3 8.39 6.45 9.03
N TYR A 4 8.36 5.63 7.98
CA TYR A 4 7.10 5.41 7.25
C TYR A 4 6.00 4.86 8.18
N ALA A 5 6.34 4.04 9.15
CA ALA A 5 5.38 3.48 10.09
C ALA A 5 4.72 4.57 10.93
N ALA A 6 5.50 5.55 11.40
CA ALA A 6 4.96 6.67 12.17
C ALA A 6 4.03 7.53 11.31
N VAL A 7 4.41 7.77 10.06
CA VAL A 7 3.59 8.56 9.13
C VAL A 7 2.33 7.80 8.76
N LYS A 8 2.44 6.48 8.55
CA LYS A 8 1.28 5.63 8.29
C LYS A 8 0.29 5.65 9.45
N ASP A 9 0.79 5.55 10.68
CA ASP A 9 -0.07 5.60 11.86
C ASP A 9 -0.79 6.94 11.98
N GLU A 10 -0.12 8.03 11.66
CA GLU A 10 -0.74 9.34 11.62
C GLU A 10 -1.85 9.39 10.57
N GLY A 11 -1.59 8.83 9.38
CA GLY A 11 -2.59 8.71 8.34
C GLY A 11 -3.79 7.90 8.79
N ASN A 12 -3.55 6.77 9.47
CA ASN A 12 -4.63 5.93 10.01
C ASN A 12 -5.47 6.70 11.02
N LYS A 13 -4.83 7.51 11.85
CA LYS A 13 -5.53 8.35 12.82
C LYS A 13 -6.45 9.35 12.12
N TYR A 14 -5.94 10.02 11.09
CA TYR A 14 -6.76 10.95 10.32
C TYR A 14 -7.92 10.22 9.63
N PHE A 15 -7.67 9.04 9.10
CA PHE A 15 -8.71 8.25 8.46
C PHE A 15 -9.83 7.93 9.46
N ASN A 16 -9.46 7.53 10.66
CA ASN A 16 -10.45 7.22 11.71
C ASN A 16 -11.23 8.46 12.16
N GLU A 17 -10.64 9.64 12.00
CA GLU A 17 -11.30 10.92 12.30
C GLU A 17 -12.06 11.45 11.10
N SER A 18 -12.18 10.67 10.04
CA SER A 18 -12.83 11.06 8.79
C SER A 18 -12.15 12.23 8.08
N LYS A 19 -10.89 12.46 8.37
CA LYS A 19 -10.08 13.48 7.71
C LYS A 19 -9.30 12.84 6.54
N TYR A 20 -10.04 12.50 5.50
CA TYR A 20 -9.52 11.67 4.42
C TYR A 20 -8.46 12.38 3.57
N GLY A 21 -8.58 13.70 3.38
CA GLY A 21 -7.57 14.48 2.67
C GLY A 21 -6.23 14.47 3.38
N GLU A 22 -6.25 14.68 4.69
CA GLU A 22 -5.04 14.65 5.51
C GLU A 22 -4.45 13.24 5.58
N ALA A 23 -5.33 12.22 5.67
CA ALA A 23 -4.89 10.83 5.67
C ALA A 23 -4.18 10.50 4.37
N ALA A 24 -4.75 10.88 3.23
CA ALA A 24 -4.14 10.64 1.92
C ALA A 24 -2.78 11.34 1.82
N ALA A 25 -2.66 12.55 2.34
CA ALA A 25 -1.38 13.28 2.36
C ALA A 25 -0.33 12.54 3.18
N CYS A 26 -0.72 11.99 4.34
CA CYS A 26 0.19 11.20 5.18
C CYS A 26 0.65 9.93 4.45
N TYR A 27 -0.26 9.22 3.80
CA TYR A 27 0.10 8.02 3.06
C TYR A 27 1.02 8.35 1.88
N SER A 28 0.78 9.47 1.19
CA SER A 28 1.65 9.92 0.11
C SER A 28 3.06 10.22 0.61
N LYS A 29 3.15 10.88 1.79
CA LYS A 29 4.43 11.17 2.41
C LYS A 29 5.15 9.87 2.78
N ALA A 30 4.43 8.92 3.35
CA ALA A 30 5.01 7.62 3.71
C ALA A 30 5.54 6.89 2.48
N LEU A 31 4.82 6.95 1.36
CA LEU A 31 5.24 6.32 0.11
C LEU A 31 6.53 6.90 -0.45
N SER A 32 6.83 8.15 -0.15
CA SER A 32 8.02 8.81 -0.65
C SER A 32 9.28 8.51 0.17
N LEU A 33 9.13 7.87 1.32
CA LEU A 33 10.27 7.53 2.18
C LEU A 33 11.06 6.36 1.59
N SER A 34 12.38 6.41 1.76
CA SER A 34 13.28 5.44 1.12
C SER A 34 13.26 4.06 1.75
N ASN A 35 12.80 3.94 2.98
CA ASN A 35 12.78 2.66 3.71
C ASN A 35 11.50 1.86 3.52
N VAL A 36 10.65 2.22 2.57
CA VAL A 36 9.38 1.54 2.33
C VAL A 36 9.63 0.34 1.42
N THR A 37 9.23 -0.86 1.88
CA THR A 37 9.35 -2.08 1.08
C THR A 37 8.17 -2.20 0.11
N GLY A 38 8.26 -3.14 -0.84
CA GLY A 38 7.18 -3.38 -1.79
C GLY A 38 5.87 -3.77 -1.12
N ASN A 39 5.94 -4.62 -0.08
CA ASN A 39 4.76 -5.01 0.69
C ASN A 39 4.14 -3.80 1.40
N ASP A 40 4.97 -2.96 2.01
CA ASP A 40 4.51 -1.76 2.68
C ASP A 40 3.91 -0.76 1.70
N LYS A 41 4.49 -0.66 0.49
CA LYS A 41 3.92 0.18 -0.56
C LYS A 41 2.53 -0.28 -0.95
N ALA A 42 2.31 -1.59 -1.04
CA ALA A 42 0.99 -2.13 -1.34
C ALA A 42 -0.03 -1.72 -0.28
N VAL A 43 0.34 -1.82 0.99
CA VAL A 43 -0.54 -1.43 2.10
C VAL A 43 -0.85 0.07 2.05
N LEU A 44 0.18 0.89 1.84
CA LEU A 44 0.01 2.35 1.80
C LEU A 44 -0.85 2.78 0.62
N LEU A 45 -0.65 2.17 -0.54
CA LEU A 45 -1.46 2.46 -1.72
C LEU A 45 -2.91 2.05 -1.52
N LYS A 46 -3.15 0.91 -0.91
CA LYS A 46 -4.49 0.45 -0.58
C LYS A 46 -5.19 1.43 0.36
N ASN A 47 -4.48 1.88 1.39
CA ASN A 47 -5.03 2.82 2.36
C ASN A 47 -5.32 4.18 1.72
N ARG A 48 -4.41 4.65 0.86
CA ARG A 48 -4.63 5.91 0.13
C ARG A 48 -5.81 5.80 -0.83
N ALA A 49 -5.95 4.65 -1.50
CA ALA A 49 -7.09 4.41 -2.37
C ALA A 49 -8.41 4.52 -1.60
N ALA A 50 -8.45 3.98 -0.38
CA ALA A 50 -9.63 4.09 0.47
C ALA A 50 -9.96 5.56 0.78
N CYS A 51 -8.93 6.38 1.01
CA CYS A 51 -9.12 7.82 1.22
C CYS A 51 -9.72 8.48 -0.03
N PHE A 52 -9.18 8.15 -1.20
CA PHE A 52 -9.68 8.72 -2.46
C PHE A 52 -11.11 8.31 -2.73
N LEU A 53 -11.49 7.09 -2.42
CA LEU A 53 -12.88 6.65 -2.56
C LEU A 53 -13.82 7.47 -1.68
N LYS A 54 -13.40 7.75 -0.45
CA LYS A 54 -14.19 8.58 0.45
C LYS A 54 -14.30 10.03 -0.02
N LEU A 55 -13.33 10.48 -0.81
CA LEU A 55 -13.31 11.83 -1.38
C LEU A 55 -13.93 11.88 -2.77
N ASP A 56 -14.52 10.80 -3.26
CA ASP A 56 -15.09 10.65 -4.60
C ASP A 56 -14.06 10.85 -5.71
N LYS A 57 -12.78 10.63 -5.41
CA LYS A 57 -11.71 10.67 -6.41
C LYS A 57 -11.47 9.26 -6.96
N ASN A 58 -12.44 8.79 -7.74
CA ASN A 58 -12.49 7.40 -8.19
C ASN A 58 -11.32 7.02 -9.10
N ASN A 59 -10.90 7.93 -9.97
CA ASN A 59 -9.78 7.66 -10.88
C ASN A 59 -8.48 7.48 -10.12
N GLU A 60 -8.22 8.33 -9.15
CA GLU A 60 -7.02 8.23 -8.30
C GLU A 60 -7.07 6.96 -7.46
N ALA A 61 -8.27 6.61 -6.95
CA ALA A 61 -8.46 5.39 -6.18
C ALA A 61 -8.17 4.15 -7.02
N ILE A 62 -8.64 4.12 -8.26
CA ILE A 62 -8.39 3.01 -9.18
C ILE A 62 -6.90 2.91 -9.47
N ALA A 63 -6.24 4.02 -9.72
CA ALA A 63 -4.80 4.04 -9.98
C ALA A 63 -4.02 3.47 -8.79
N ASP A 64 -4.36 3.88 -7.57
CA ASP A 64 -3.69 3.40 -6.36
C ASP A 64 -3.99 1.92 -6.10
N CYS A 65 -5.23 1.48 -6.31
CA CYS A 65 -5.58 0.06 -6.18
C CYS A 65 -4.80 -0.79 -7.17
N THR A 66 -4.69 -0.34 -8.41
CA THR A 66 -3.94 -1.05 -9.44
C THR A 66 -2.46 -1.13 -9.08
N ALA A 67 -1.88 -0.01 -8.64
CA ALA A 67 -0.48 0.01 -8.22
C ALA A 67 -0.25 -0.88 -6.99
N GLY A 68 -1.17 -0.86 -6.03
CA GLY A 68 -1.09 -1.70 -4.84
C GLY A 68 -1.17 -3.17 -5.18
N MET A 69 -2.07 -3.54 -6.09
CA MET A 69 -2.16 -4.91 -6.58
C MET A 69 -0.90 -5.35 -7.28
N TYR A 70 -0.27 -4.45 -8.04
CA TYR A 70 0.99 -4.75 -8.72
C TYR A 70 2.08 -5.10 -7.72
N TRP A 71 2.27 -4.28 -6.69
CA TRP A 71 3.28 -4.54 -5.67
C TRP A 71 2.98 -5.81 -4.89
N PHE A 72 1.72 -6.01 -4.52
CA PHE A 72 1.29 -7.22 -3.82
C PHE A 72 1.48 -8.46 -4.70
N LYS A 73 1.12 -8.35 -5.98
CA LYS A 73 1.26 -9.44 -6.93
C LYS A 73 2.72 -9.83 -7.13
N MET A 74 3.61 -8.84 -7.20
CA MET A 74 5.04 -9.11 -7.28
C MET A 74 5.55 -9.85 -6.05
N TYR A 75 5.10 -9.43 -4.87
CA TYR A 75 5.50 -10.05 -3.62
C TYR A 75 5.00 -11.50 -3.56
N VAL A 76 3.73 -11.70 -3.84
CA VAL A 76 3.12 -13.03 -3.82
C VAL A 76 3.76 -13.92 -4.88
N ARG A 77 4.02 -13.38 -6.06
CA ARG A 77 4.67 -14.12 -7.15
C ARG A 77 6.04 -14.64 -6.72
N LYS A 78 6.82 -13.79 -6.08
CA LYS A 78 8.13 -14.20 -5.57
C LYS A 78 7.99 -15.32 -4.56
N PHE A 79 7.06 -15.19 -3.63
CA PHE A 79 6.78 -16.19 -2.61
C PHE A 79 6.33 -17.50 -3.25
N LEU A 80 5.44 -17.43 -4.25
CA LEU A 80 4.96 -18.61 -4.95
C LEU A 80 6.05 -19.29 -5.76
N CYS A 81 6.98 -18.53 -6.31
CA CYS A 81 8.13 -19.11 -7.02
C CYS A 81 8.98 -19.95 -6.07
N GLU A 82 9.21 -19.46 -4.87
CA GLU A 82 9.97 -20.20 -3.87
C GLU A 82 9.28 -21.50 -3.48
N ILE A 83 7.96 -21.46 -3.32
CA ILE A 83 7.16 -22.64 -3.03
C ILE A 83 7.17 -23.60 -4.22
N SER A 84 7.00 -23.06 -5.41
CA SER A 84 6.94 -23.86 -6.64
C SER A 84 8.23 -24.67 -6.84
N ASP A 85 9.37 -24.07 -6.54
CA ASP A 85 10.65 -24.76 -6.66
C ASP A 85 10.70 -26.01 -5.76
N ARG A 86 10.01 -25.95 -4.62
CA ARG A 86 9.94 -27.10 -3.73
C ARG A 86 8.99 -28.18 -4.21
N PHE A 87 7.90 -27.77 -4.88
CA PHE A 87 6.87 -28.70 -5.29
C PHE A 87 7.07 -29.27 -6.69
N GLU A 88 7.85 -28.59 -7.52
CA GLU A 88 8.09 -29.05 -8.88
C GLU A 88 8.76 -30.42 -8.93
N THR A 89 9.56 -30.72 -7.95
CA THR A 89 10.27 -32.01 -7.88
C THR A 89 9.34 -33.18 -7.67
N ARG A 90 8.07 -32.94 -7.41
CA ARG A 90 7.09 -33.99 -7.18
C ARG A 90 6.47 -34.57 -8.44
N ARG A 91 6.72 -33.94 -9.54
CA ARG A 91 6.15 -34.41 -10.81
C ARG A 91 6.96 -35.50 -11.46
#